data_b3c5412b0b6a951ad9407e3c64e15184
#
_entry.id   b3c5412b0b6a951ad9407e3c64e15184
#
_cell.length_a   1.000
_cell.length_b   1.000
_cell.length_c   1.000
_cell.angle_alpha   90.00
_cell.angle_beta   90.00
_cell.angle_gamma   90.00
#
_symmetry.space_group_name_H-M   'P 1'
#
loop_
_entity.id
_entity.type
_entity.pdbx_description
1 polymer ?
#
loop_
_entity_poly.entity_id
_entity_poly.type
_entity_poly.pdbx_seq_one_letter_code
_entity_poly.pdbx_strand_id
1 'polypeptide(L)'
;MADKPYDIVLFGVTGFTGKLACEHLLQKNYPIKWACCARSAGRAKDGLSKIAELAGVGAERLPLVELADLVCSTPEQEAALRAVVAKTKVVITTAGPFEKYGQTLVKMCAEEGVSYADIAGETDFFRSMIAQHDATARRTGALIVPHCGNDCIPWDLSVFEMSELAKRRGAELTEVCTYTEYPPGTGASGGTLTTAIYQLGKQKNKEKTDFDPLLRDAAGSKSEYTTKVTSPKKDVWVGEFQRHGGPWIMSPVMANCVRRSNALLRYSASFVYSEAQLRDTSWAQQAKDFGYTALVGAAIYMPGLFQRFLPQPGEGPSRRTMETGWLVVHGRGKMVDRAKGEETPLSSKFTFGEDVTYLGTARMLVETGMVLLEKRGKAPGGVTTPAAALGSAIVKRLQEQTKATFELSESGAKASVTLRSSL
;
A
#
# COMPACT_ATOMS: atom_id res chain seq x y z
N MET A 1 20.33 -10.68 18.42
CA MET A 1 19.48 -11.36 17.39
C MET A 1 20.41 -12.10 16.46
N ALA A 2 20.13 -13.37 16.15
CA ALA A 2 20.95 -14.14 15.22
C ALA A 2 21.05 -13.44 13.86
N ASP A 3 22.24 -13.50 13.24
CA ASP A 3 22.45 -12.96 11.89
C ASP A 3 21.67 -13.84 10.91
N LYS A 4 20.67 -13.24 10.24
CA LYS A 4 19.82 -13.94 9.26
C LYS A 4 20.46 -13.85 7.87
N PRO A 5 20.43 -14.94 7.07
CA PRO A 5 21.05 -14.97 5.75
C PRO A 5 20.60 -13.86 4.81
N TYR A 6 19.32 -13.45 4.91
CA TYR A 6 18.72 -12.44 4.05
C TYR A 6 18.22 -11.23 4.85
N ASP A 7 18.41 -10.06 4.30
CA ASP A 7 17.78 -8.84 4.76
C ASP A 7 16.31 -8.81 4.29
N ILE A 8 16.06 -9.12 3.02
CA ILE A 8 14.72 -9.15 2.42
C ILE A 8 14.50 -10.45 1.65
N VAL A 9 13.29 -11.01 1.75
CA VAL A 9 12.78 -12.03 0.82
C VAL A 9 11.53 -11.52 0.12
N LEU A 10 11.56 -11.51 -1.22
CA LEU A 10 10.44 -11.13 -2.10
C LEU A 10 9.63 -12.36 -2.49
N PHE A 11 8.36 -12.39 -2.10
CA PHE A 11 7.38 -13.38 -2.53
C PHE A 11 6.58 -12.88 -3.73
N GLY A 12 6.28 -13.79 -4.67
CA GLY A 12 5.45 -13.47 -5.83
C GLY A 12 6.21 -12.93 -7.05
N VAL A 13 7.52 -13.17 -7.15
CA VAL A 13 8.41 -12.69 -8.24
C VAL A 13 7.95 -13.08 -9.66
N THR A 14 7.15 -14.12 -9.80
CA THR A 14 6.60 -14.54 -11.10
C THR A 14 5.33 -13.78 -11.52
N GLY A 15 4.72 -13.04 -10.59
CA GLY A 15 3.56 -12.19 -10.85
C GLY A 15 3.94 -10.86 -11.52
N PHE A 16 2.95 -10.12 -12.04
CA PHE A 16 3.18 -8.86 -12.75
C PHE A 16 3.93 -7.83 -11.88
N THR A 17 3.36 -7.47 -10.74
CA THR A 17 3.98 -6.49 -9.81
C THR A 17 5.26 -7.03 -9.17
N GLY A 18 5.33 -8.34 -8.92
CA GLY A 18 6.54 -8.97 -8.36
C GLY A 18 7.75 -8.89 -9.29
N LYS A 19 7.55 -9.00 -10.61
CA LYS A 19 8.59 -8.76 -11.61
C LYS A 19 9.11 -7.32 -11.54
N LEU A 20 8.24 -6.33 -11.41
CA LEU A 20 8.60 -4.92 -11.30
C LEU A 20 9.34 -4.61 -9.98
N ALA A 21 8.94 -5.25 -8.87
CA ALA A 21 9.66 -5.13 -7.59
C ALA A 21 11.06 -5.74 -7.66
N CYS A 22 11.19 -6.91 -8.28
CA CYS A 22 12.49 -7.56 -8.52
C CYS A 22 13.39 -6.70 -9.43
N GLU A 23 12.84 -6.16 -10.52
CA GLU A 23 13.54 -5.23 -11.40
C GLU A 23 14.08 -4.01 -10.63
N HIS A 24 13.25 -3.40 -9.79
CA HIS A 24 13.66 -2.24 -8.98
C HIS A 24 14.80 -2.58 -8.02
N LEU A 25 14.74 -3.72 -7.33
CA LEU A 25 15.82 -4.20 -6.45
C LEU A 25 17.13 -4.38 -7.23
N LEU A 26 17.07 -4.96 -8.43
CA LEU A 26 18.24 -5.17 -9.30
C LEU A 26 18.83 -3.83 -9.78
N GLN A 27 17.98 -2.91 -10.23
CA GLN A 27 18.41 -1.59 -10.74
C GLN A 27 19.06 -0.74 -9.64
N LYS A 28 18.46 -0.70 -8.46
CA LYS A 28 18.96 0.12 -7.33
C LYS A 28 20.21 -0.42 -6.68
N ASN A 29 20.44 -1.74 -6.76
CA ASN A 29 21.64 -2.37 -6.22
C ASN A 29 21.93 -2.00 -4.77
N TYR A 30 20.91 -2.05 -3.92
CA TYR A 30 21.08 -1.76 -2.50
C TYR A 30 22.11 -2.68 -1.85
N PRO A 31 22.89 -2.21 -0.86
CA PRO A 31 23.89 -3.02 -0.16
C PRO A 31 23.21 -3.97 0.86
N ILE A 32 22.31 -4.82 0.37
CA ILE A 32 21.54 -5.80 1.16
C ILE A 32 21.68 -7.20 0.56
N LYS A 33 21.50 -8.20 1.40
CA LYS A 33 21.36 -9.60 0.99
C LYS A 33 19.87 -9.91 0.81
N TRP A 34 19.44 -10.24 -0.39
CA TRP A 34 18.05 -10.54 -0.65
C TRP A 34 17.86 -11.78 -1.51
N ALA A 35 16.70 -12.40 -1.39
CA ALA A 35 16.30 -13.57 -2.15
C ALA A 35 14.86 -13.43 -2.66
N CYS A 36 14.50 -14.24 -3.67
CA CYS A 36 13.12 -14.45 -4.08
C CYS A 36 12.59 -15.75 -3.52
N CYS A 37 11.29 -15.80 -3.20
CA CYS A 37 10.60 -17.05 -2.92
C CYS A 37 9.59 -17.39 -4.04
N ALA A 38 9.62 -18.63 -4.52
CA ALA A 38 8.74 -19.11 -5.56
C ALA A 38 8.33 -20.56 -5.35
N ARG A 39 7.24 -20.99 -5.99
CA ARG A 39 6.77 -22.39 -5.96
C ARG A 39 7.52 -23.34 -6.90
N SER A 40 8.19 -22.79 -7.90
CA SER A 40 8.88 -23.55 -8.96
C SER A 40 10.19 -22.87 -9.32
N ALA A 41 11.28 -23.61 -9.15
CA ALA A 41 12.63 -23.14 -9.47
C ALA A 41 12.78 -22.80 -10.97
N GLY A 42 12.25 -23.64 -11.88
CA GLY A 42 12.34 -23.42 -13.32
C GLY A 42 11.65 -22.12 -13.75
N ARG A 43 10.38 -21.94 -13.36
CA ARG A 43 9.63 -20.70 -13.68
C ARG A 43 10.26 -19.46 -13.06
N ALA A 44 10.82 -19.57 -11.86
CA ALA A 44 11.52 -18.47 -11.23
C ALA A 44 12.79 -18.09 -12.00
N LYS A 45 13.60 -19.08 -12.37
CA LYS A 45 14.85 -18.88 -13.14
C LYS A 45 14.56 -18.21 -14.48
N ASP A 46 13.59 -18.74 -15.25
CA ASP A 46 13.22 -18.17 -16.55
C ASP A 46 12.68 -16.72 -16.40
N GLY A 47 11.88 -16.46 -15.36
CA GLY A 47 11.38 -15.14 -15.04
C GLY A 47 12.50 -14.16 -14.67
N LEU A 48 13.41 -14.57 -13.79
CA LEU A 48 14.53 -13.76 -13.32
C LEU A 48 15.50 -13.40 -14.46
N SER A 49 15.79 -14.33 -15.39
CA SER A 49 16.62 -14.03 -16.55
C SER A 49 16.05 -12.89 -17.41
N LYS A 50 14.73 -12.92 -17.67
CA LYS A 50 14.04 -11.83 -18.39
C LYS A 50 14.04 -10.52 -17.62
N ILE A 51 13.91 -10.57 -16.29
CA ILE A 51 13.94 -9.37 -15.44
C ILE A 51 15.34 -8.76 -15.42
N ALA A 52 16.40 -9.59 -15.38
CA ALA A 52 17.79 -9.12 -15.46
C ALA A 52 18.05 -8.38 -16.77
N GLU A 53 17.58 -8.93 -17.89
CA GLU A 53 17.68 -8.28 -19.20
C GLU A 53 16.97 -6.91 -19.20
N LEU A 54 15.73 -6.82 -18.68
CA LEU A 54 14.99 -5.56 -18.56
C LEU A 54 15.65 -4.56 -17.60
N ALA A 55 16.27 -5.06 -16.53
CA ALA A 55 17.01 -4.25 -15.57
C ALA A 55 18.39 -3.81 -16.09
N GLY A 56 18.88 -4.36 -17.20
CA GLY A 56 20.19 -4.08 -17.74
C GLY A 56 21.34 -4.62 -16.86
N VAL A 57 21.14 -5.76 -16.18
CA VAL A 57 22.13 -6.35 -15.27
C VAL A 57 22.51 -7.76 -15.68
N GLY A 58 23.73 -8.19 -15.36
CA GLY A 58 24.20 -9.54 -15.64
C GLY A 58 23.56 -10.61 -14.74
N ALA A 59 23.65 -11.86 -15.18
CA ALA A 59 23.06 -13.01 -14.48
C ALA A 59 23.69 -13.25 -13.10
N GLU A 60 24.91 -12.81 -12.88
CA GLU A 60 25.63 -12.89 -11.60
C GLU A 60 24.99 -12.05 -10.48
N ARG A 61 24.14 -11.10 -10.84
CA ARG A 61 23.41 -10.23 -9.89
C ARG A 61 22.03 -10.76 -9.50
N LEU A 62 21.62 -11.88 -10.12
CA LEU A 62 20.33 -12.48 -9.80
C LEU A 62 20.28 -12.97 -8.35
N PRO A 63 19.14 -12.77 -7.66
CA PRO A 63 18.97 -13.25 -6.29
C PRO A 63 18.91 -14.78 -6.24
N LEU A 64 19.21 -15.32 -5.07
CA LEU A 64 18.91 -16.71 -4.77
C LEU A 64 17.39 -16.93 -4.78
N VAL A 65 16.99 -18.16 -5.12
CA VAL A 65 15.57 -18.56 -5.12
C VAL A 65 15.36 -19.60 -4.04
N GLU A 66 14.61 -19.22 -3.02
CA GLU A 66 14.05 -20.11 -2.02
C GLU A 66 12.74 -20.73 -2.56
N LEU A 67 12.46 -21.97 -2.18
CA LEU A 67 11.28 -22.70 -2.64
C LEU A 67 10.31 -22.92 -1.48
N ALA A 68 9.11 -22.34 -1.62
CA ALA A 68 7.98 -22.60 -0.74
C ALA A 68 6.66 -22.25 -1.44
N ASP A 69 5.57 -22.85 -0.98
CA ASP A 69 4.21 -22.48 -1.38
C ASP A 69 3.52 -21.73 -0.23
N LEU A 70 2.72 -20.73 -0.56
CA LEU A 70 1.86 -20.05 0.41
C LEU A 70 0.63 -20.88 0.77
N VAL A 71 0.26 -21.83 -0.09
CA VAL A 71 -0.79 -22.82 0.17
C VAL A 71 -0.15 -23.98 0.91
N CYS A 72 -0.24 -23.94 2.23
CA CYS A 72 0.28 -25.00 3.08
C CYS A 72 -0.82 -26.03 3.35
N SER A 73 -0.89 -27.07 2.51
CA SER A 73 -1.85 -28.17 2.65
C SER A 73 -1.30 -29.33 3.48
N THR A 74 0.01 -29.37 3.71
CA THR A 74 0.67 -30.39 4.52
C THR A 74 1.65 -29.75 5.53
N PRO A 75 1.97 -30.46 6.64
CA PRO A 75 2.95 -29.99 7.61
C PRO A 75 4.33 -29.70 7.01
N GLU A 76 4.74 -30.48 6.01
CA GLU A 76 6.04 -30.31 5.31
C GLU A 76 6.08 -29.00 4.53
N GLN A 77 4.97 -28.64 3.87
CA GLN A 77 4.85 -27.35 3.17
C GLN A 77 4.87 -26.18 4.15
N GLU A 78 4.19 -26.32 5.29
CA GLU A 78 4.22 -25.34 6.37
C GLU A 78 5.64 -25.17 6.92
N ALA A 79 6.34 -26.27 7.18
CA ALA A 79 7.73 -26.26 7.65
C ALA A 79 8.67 -25.60 6.64
N ALA A 80 8.51 -25.90 5.33
CA ALA A 80 9.31 -25.29 4.27
C ALA A 80 9.09 -23.76 4.21
N LEU A 81 7.83 -23.28 4.27
CA LEU A 81 7.54 -21.86 4.28
C LEU A 81 8.13 -21.18 5.52
N ARG A 82 7.97 -21.79 6.71
CA ARG A 82 8.54 -21.29 7.97
C ARG A 82 10.06 -21.21 7.89
N ALA A 83 10.72 -22.20 7.31
CA ALA A 83 12.18 -22.18 7.12
C ALA A 83 12.66 -21.01 6.24
N VAL A 84 11.89 -20.63 5.22
CA VAL A 84 12.19 -19.43 4.40
C VAL A 84 11.98 -18.15 5.22
N VAL A 85 10.88 -18.03 5.96
CA VAL A 85 10.59 -16.87 6.81
C VAL A 85 11.67 -16.71 7.89
N ALA A 86 12.11 -17.81 8.52
CA ALA A 86 13.14 -17.77 9.56
C ALA A 86 14.49 -17.25 9.05
N LYS A 87 14.80 -17.37 7.75
CA LYS A 87 16.04 -16.90 7.13
C LYS A 87 16.11 -15.41 6.84
N THR A 88 15.00 -14.67 6.94
CA THR A 88 14.97 -13.25 6.55
C THR A 88 14.61 -12.30 7.69
N LYS A 89 15.05 -11.05 7.57
CA LYS A 89 14.68 -9.95 8.48
C LYS A 89 13.34 -9.33 8.10
N VAL A 90 13.07 -9.21 6.79
CA VAL A 90 11.86 -8.61 6.23
C VAL A 90 11.32 -9.48 5.09
N VAL A 91 10.02 -9.70 5.09
CA VAL A 91 9.27 -10.27 3.96
C VAL A 91 8.54 -9.15 3.25
N ILE A 92 8.69 -9.06 1.93
CA ILE A 92 7.84 -8.25 1.07
C ILE A 92 7.11 -9.17 0.09
N THR A 93 5.81 -8.95 -0.16
CA THR A 93 5.02 -9.86 -0.97
C THR A 93 4.05 -9.18 -1.92
N THR A 94 3.97 -9.73 -3.13
CA THR A 94 2.99 -9.38 -4.16
C THR A 94 2.09 -10.56 -4.51
N ALA A 95 2.11 -11.62 -3.70
CA ALA A 95 1.43 -12.88 -3.99
C ALA A 95 -0.04 -12.87 -3.49
N GLY A 96 -0.92 -12.25 -4.25
CA GLY A 96 -2.36 -12.20 -4.00
C GLY A 96 -3.16 -13.32 -4.73
N PRO A 97 -4.47 -13.44 -4.49
CA PRO A 97 -5.29 -12.73 -3.48
C PRO A 97 -4.79 -12.96 -2.06
N PHE A 98 -4.57 -11.84 -1.33
CA PHE A 98 -3.89 -11.91 -0.03
C PHE A 98 -4.72 -12.57 1.06
N GLU A 99 -6.03 -12.32 1.07
CA GLU A 99 -6.94 -12.98 2.02
C GLU A 99 -6.93 -14.51 1.85
N LYS A 100 -6.73 -14.99 0.62
CA LYS A 100 -6.70 -16.43 0.31
C LYS A 100 -5.35 -17.07 0.63
N TYR A 101 -4.25 -16.37 0.41
CA TYR A 101 -2.91 -16.96 0.45
C TYR A 101 -1.98 -16.33 1.50
N GLY A 102 -2.32 -15.15 2.04
CA GLY A 102 -1.45 -14.38 2.91
C GLY A 102 -1.48 -14.76 4.39
N GLN A 103 -2.58 -15.36 4.87
CA GLN A 103 -2.80 -15.59 6.31
C GLN A 103 -1.65 -16.38 6.98
N THR A 104 -1.24 -17.49 6.36
CA THR A 104 -0.16 -18.34 6.89
C THR A 104 1.17 -17.60 6.92
N LEU A 105 1.47 -16.83 5.87
CA LEU A 105 2.70 -16.05 5.79
C LEU A 105 2.74 -14.96 6.87
N VAL A 106 1.65 -14.21 7.07
CA VAL A 106 1.53 -13.19 8.13
C VAL A 106 1.68 -13.81 9.51
N LYS A 107 1.00 -14.94 9.77
CA LYS A 107 1.13 -15.70 11.02
C LYS A 107 2.59 -16.01 11.32
N MET A 108 3.30 -16.61 10.35
CA MET A 108 4.71 -16.98 10.52
C MET A 108 5.60 -15.76 10.74
N CYS A 109 5.40 -14.68 9.98
CA CYS A 109 6.15 -13.44 10.19
C CYS A 109 5.95 -12.89 11.60
N ALA A 110 4.71 -12.85 12.08
CA ALA A 110 4.40 -12.40 13.44
C ALA A 110 5.05 -13.30 14.50
N GLU A 111 5.02 -14.62 14.34
CA GLU A 111 5.61 -15.59 15.27
C GLU A 111 7.15 -15.53 15.32
N GLU A 112 7.80 -15.38 14.13
CA GLU A 112 9.26 -15.38 13.99
C GLU A 112 9.91 -14.00 14.20
N GLY A 113 9.13 -12.96 14.54
CA GLY A 113 9.66 -11.59 14.71
C GLY A 113 10.21 -11.02 13.40
N VAL A 114 9.62 -11.40 12.26
CA VAL A 114 10.00 -10.95 10.92
C VAL A 114 9.03 -9.85 10.48
N SER A 115 9.59 -8.72 10.04
CA SER A 115 8.73 -7.66 9.50
C SER A 115 8.13 -8.06 8.16
N TYR A 116 6.93 -7.58 7.87
CA TYR A 116 6.13 -7.95 6.70
C TYR A 116 5.56 -6.72 6.02
N ALA A 117 5.57 -6.72 4.69
CA ALA A 117 4.84 -5.74 3.89
C ALA A 117 4.20 -6.40 2.67
N ASP A 118 2.99 -5.95 2.33
CA ASP A 118 2.25 -6.36 1.14
C ASP A 118 1.61 -5.16 0.42
N ILE A 119 0.94 -5.46 -0.69
CA ILE A 119 0.19 -4.51 -1.51
C ILE A 119 -1.30 -4.85 -1.56
N ALA A 120 -1.84 -5.45 -0.50
CA ALA A 120 -3.24 -5.83 -0.42
C ALA A 120 -4.17 -4.61 -0.52
N GLY A 121 -5.30 -4.75 -1.23
CA GLY A 121 -6.43 -3.83 -1.18
C GLY A 121 -7.62 -4.42 -0.41
N GLU A 122 -7.39 -5.43 0.42
CA GLU A 122 -8.41 -6.30 1.01
C GLU A 122 -8.63 -5.94 2.48
N THR A 123 -9.63 -5.09 2.76
CA THR A 123 -9.87 -4.56 4.13
C THR A 123 -10.22 -5.65 5.14
N ASP A 124 -10.94 -6.71 4.74
CA ASP A 124 -11.28 -7.81 5.65
C ASP A 124 -10.05 -8.62 6.03
N PHE A 125 -9.09 -8.77 5.10
CA PHE A 125 -7.79 -9.36 5.41
C PHE A 125 -7.02 -8.50 6.43
N PHE A 126 -7.05 -7.18 6.30
CA PHE A 126 -6.43 -6.28 7.27
C PHE A 126 -7.05 -6.42 8.67
N ARG A 127 -8.39 -6.46 8.77
CA ARG A 127 -9.07 -6.69 10.06
C ARG A 127 -8.69 -8.03 10.68
N SER A 128 -8.63 -9.07 9.84
CA SER A 128 -8.22 -10.41 10.28
C SER A 128 -6.78 -10.43 10.81
N MET A 129 -5.84 -9.78 10.12
CA MET A 129 -4.47 -9.65 10.61
C MET A 129 -4.41 -8.99 11.99
N ILE A 130 -5.15 -7.89 12.19
CA ILE A 130 -5.19 -7.19 13.49
C ILE A 130 -5.80 -8.09 14.55
N ALA A 131 -6.92 -8.76 14.26
CA ALA A 131 -7.61 -9.60 15.22
C ALA A 131 -6.75 -10.78 15.66
N GLN A 132 -6.05 -11.44 14.74
CA GLN A 132 -5.38 -12.72 14.97
C GLN A 132 -3.89 -12.57 15.32
N HIS A 133 -3.19 -11.58 14.78
CA HIS A 133 -1.72 -11.54 14.81
C HIS A 133 -1.12 -10.32 15.50
N ASP A 134 -1.91 -9.27 15.79
CA ASP A 134 -1.39 -8.02 16.36
C ASP A 134 -0.69 -8.24 17.73
N ALA A 135 -1.30 -9.01 18.64
CA ALA A 135 -0.71 -9.30 19.94
C ALA A 135 0.61 -10.09 19.82
N THR A 136 0.68 -11.07 18.91
CA THR A 136 1.90 -11.84 18.65
C THR A 136 2.97 -10.94 18.04
N ALA A 137 2.65 -10.14 17.04
CA ALA A 137 3.58 -9.22 16.38
C ALA A 137 4.15 -8.18 17.36
N ARG A 138 3.34 -7.67 18.29
CA ARG A 138 3.83 -6.78 19.37
C ARG A 138 4.83 -7.49 20.28
N ARG A 139 4.52 -8.71 20.71
CA ARG A 139 5.38 -9.47 21.60
C ARG A 139 6.71 -9.84 20.96
N THR A 140 6.75 -10.12 19.67
CA THR A 140 7.96 -10.52 18.94
C THR A 140 8.74 -9.34 18.35
N GLY A 141 8.13 -8.15 18.29
CA GLY A 141 8.70 -6.97 17.65
C GLY A 141 8.54 -6.96 16.11
N ALA A 142 7.73 -7.85 15.54
CA ALA A 142 7.44 -7.86 14.11
C ALA A 142 6.60 -6.64 13.71
N LEU A 143 7.01 -5.88 12.70
CA LEU A 143 6.20 -4.84 12.06
C LEU A 143 5.45 -5.47 10.89
N ILE A 144 4.13 -5.62 11.02
CA ILE A 144 3.25 -6.17 9.97
C ILE A 144 2.52 -5.00 9.32
N VAL A 145 2.91 -4.66 8.10
CA VAL A 145 2.45 -3.45 7.39
C VAL A 145 1.79 -3.84 6.07
N PRO A 146 0.46 -4.01 6.04
CA PRO A 146 -0.26 -4.19 4.79
C PRO A 146 -0.42 -2.88 4.02
N HIS A 147 -0.95 -2.97 2.79
CA HIS A 147 -1.32 -1.83 1.96
C HIS A 147 -0.13 -0.92 1.57
N CYS A 148 1.07 -1.49 1.35
CA CYS A 148 2.29 -0.73 1.02
C CYS A 148 2.39 -0.41 -0.49
N GLY A 149 1.31 0.04 -1.09
CA GLY A 149 1.21 0.39 -2.50
C GLY A 149 0.33 1.61 -2.75
N ASN A 150 -0.12 1.74 -4.00
CA ASN A 150 -0.92 2.86 -4.48
C ASN A 150 -2.12 3.17 -3.61
N ASP A 151 -2.89 2.15 -3.22
CA ASP A 151 -4.20 2.40 -2.60
C ASP A 151 -4.14 2.90 -1.15
N CYS A 152 -2.94 3.09 -0.58
CA CYS A 152 -2.80 3.64 0.77
C CYS A 152 -1.64 4.61 0.93
N ILE A 153 -0.41 4.29 0.51
CA ILE A 153 0.78 5.11 0.81
C ILE A 153 0.58 6.59 0.49
N PRO A 154 0.15 7.00 -0.72
CA PRO A 154 0.04 8.43 -1.04
C PRO A 154 -0.95 9.19 -0.15
N TRP A 155 -2.06 8.57 0.23
CA TRP A 155 -3.12 9.20 1.04
C TRP A 155 -2.79 9.18 2.53
N ASP A 156 -2.40 8.04 3.06
CA ASP A 156 -2.08 7.85 4.48
C ASP A 156 -0.90 8.73 4.90
N LEU A 157 0.13 8.81 4.05
CA LEU A 157 1.30 9.65 4.30
C LEU A 157 1.00 11.15 4.12
N SER A 158 0.10 11.55 3.21
CA SER A 158 -0.34 12.94 3.10
C SER A 158 -1.02 13.41 4.39
N VAL A 159 -1.91 12.59 4.94
CA VAL A 159 -2.57 12.86 6.23
C VAL A 159 -1.56 12.88 7.38
N PHE A 160 -0.64 11.90 7.40
CA PHE A 160 0.41 11.80 8.41
C PHE A 160 1.29 13.06 8.45
N GLU A 161 1.83 13.50 7.32
CA GLU A 161 2.71 14.66 7.25
C GLU A 161 2.00 15.96 7.67
N MET A 162 0.70 16.10 7.32
CA MET A 162 -0.13 17.19 7.82
C MET A 162 -0.29 17.13 9.34
N SER A 163 -0.51 15.93 9.89
CA SER A 163 -0.63 15.74 11.34
C SER A 163 0.67 16.06 12.07
N GLU A 164 1.81 15.66 11.51
CA GLU A 164 3.09 15.98 12.10
C GLU A 164 3.40 17.49 12.05
N LEU A 165 2.97 18.19 10.99
CA LEU A 165 3.05 19.66 10.95
C LEU A 165 2.16 20.29 12.02
N ALA A 166 0.91 19.84 12.16
CA ALA A 166 -0.01 20.33 13.20
C ALA A 166 0.57 20.13 14.60
N LYS A 167 1.10 18.93 14.92
CA LYS A 167 1.75 18.65 16.21
C LYS A 167 2.95 19.55 16.48
N ARG A 168 3.80 19.80 15.48
CA ARG A 168 4.92 20.75 15.62
C ARG A 168 4.48 22.18 15.91
N ARG A 169 3.25 22.54 15.54
CA ARG A 169 2.59 23.84 15.84
C ARG A 169 1.83 23.84 17.16
N GLY A 170 1.80 22.75 17.91
CA GLY A 170 0.99 22.60 19.12
C GLY A 170 -0.52 22.50 18.84
N ALA A 171 -0.90 22.13 17.61
CA ALA A 171 -2.27 22.02 17.13
C ALA A 171 -2.65 20.57 16.82
N GLU A 172 -3.95 20.31 16.67
CA GLU A 172 -4.49 19.02 16.22
C GLU A 172 -4.93 19.10 14.75
N LEU A 173 -4.67 18.07 13.98
CA LEU A 173 -5.25 17.92 12.65
C LEU A 173 -6.68 17.38 12.78
N THR A 174 -7.67 18.20 12.52
CA THR A 174 -9.09 17.86 12.76
C THR A 174 -9.82 17.36 11.52
N GLU A 175 -9.39 17.77 10.34
CA GLU A 175 -10.04 17.44 9.08
C GLU A 175 -9.03 17.33 7.94
N VAL A 176 -9.21 16.35 7.06
CA VAL A 176 -8.51 16.27 5.75
C VAL A 176 -9.46 15.77 4.68
N CYS A 177 -9.47 16.46 3.55
CA CYS A 177 -10.00 15.97 2.29
C CYS A 177 -8.84 15.74 1.31
N THR A 178 -8.80 14.58 0.67
CA THR A 178 -7.84 14.29 -0.40
C THR A 178 -8.54 14.27 -1.76
N TYR A 179 -7.95 14.92 -2.74
CA TYR A 179 -8.42 14.95 -4.13
C TYR A 179 -7.38 14.28 -5.01
N THR A 180 -7.82 13.32 -5.81
CA THR A 180 -6.92 12.48 -6.61
C THR A 180 -7.09 12.74 -8.08
N GLU A 181 -5.98 12.93 -8.78
CA GLU A 181 -5.90 13.01 -10.23
C GLU A 181 -4.97 11.92 -10.77
N TYR A 182 -5.37 11.25 -11.85
CA TYR A 182 -4.53 10.32 -12.61
C TYR A 182 -5.03 10.19 -14.05
N PRO A 183 -4.19 9.73 -15.00
CA PRO A 183 -4.62 9.57 -16.37
C PRO A 183 -5.69 8.48 -16.50
N PRO A 184 -6.69 8.65 -17.38
CA PRO A 184 -7.69 7.62 -17.63
C PRO A 184 -7.06 6.38 -18.28
N GLY A 185 -7.55 5.19 -17.91
CA GLY A 185 -7.33 3.99 -18.71
C GLY A 185 -5.97 3.30 -18.57
N THR A 186 -5.35 3.32 -17.37
CA THR A 186 -4.10 2.57 -17.13
C THR A 186 -4.26 1.05 -17.23
N GLY A 187 -5.48 0.54 -17.18
CA GLY A 187 -5.78 -0.90 -17.26
C GLY A 187 -5.55 -1.64 -15.94
N ALA A 188 -6.04 -2.89 -15.87
CA ALA A 188 -5.85 -3.76 -14.70
C ALA A 188 -4.96 -4.95 -15.05
N SER A 189 -4.14 -5.44 -14.10
CA SER A 189 -3.39 -6.68 -14.27
C SER A 189 -4.27 -7.90 -14.01
N GLY A 190 -3.89 -9.07 -14.52
CA GLY A 190 -4.58 -10.32 -14.26
C GLY A 190 -4.66 -10.65 -12.77
N GLY A 191 -3.65 -10.26 -11.96
CA GLY A 191 -3.67 -10.41 -10.51
C GLY A 191 -4.75 -9.56 -9.83
N THR A 192 -4.88 -8.28 -10.22
CA THR A 192 -5.91 -7.36 -9.73
C THR A 192 -7.32 -7.88 -10.08
N LEU A 193 -7.53 -8.34 -11.31
CA LEU A 193 -8.81 -8.92 -11.73
C LEU A 193 -9.14 -10.19 -10.96
N THR A 194 -8.17 -11.08 -10.74
CA THR A 194 -8.35 -12.29 -9.94
C THR A 194 -8.77 -11.95 -8.51
N THR A 195 -8.15 -10.96 -7.89
CA THR A 195 -8.54 -10.48 -6.54
C THR A 195 -9.94 -9.87 -6.54
N ALA A 196 -10.29 -9.04 -7.55
CA ALA A 196 -11.63 -8.46 -7.65
C ALA A 196 -12.71 -9.54 -7.81
N ILE A 197 -12.49 -10.54 -8.67
CA ILE A 197 -13.40 -11.67 -8.84
C ILE A 197 -13.57 -12.45 -7.53
N TYR A 198 -12.47 -12.72 -6.84
CA TYR A 198 -12.49 -13.40 -5.55
C TYR A 198 -13.31 -12.63 -4.50
N GLN A 199 -13.09 -11.32 -4.37
CA GLN A 199 -13.79 -10.46 -3.41
C GLN A 199 -15.29 -10.35 -3.69
N LEU A 200 -15.69 -10.30 -4.97
CA LEU A 200 -17.11 -10.24 -5.37
C LEU A 200 -17.84 -11.57 -5.18
N GLY A 201 -17.13 -12.70 -5.36
CA GLY A 201 -17.70 -14.06 -5.15
C GLY A 201 -17.77 -14.47 -3.69
N LYS A 202 -17.17 -13.73 -2.78
CA LYS A 202 -17.06 -14.08 -1.37
C LYS A 202 -18.38 -13.85 -0.63
N GLN A 203 -18.84 -14.86 0.14
CA GLN A 203 -19.87 -14.63 1.15
C GLN A 203 -19.28 -13.82 2.31
N LYS A 204 -19.95 -12.73 2.68
CA LYS A 204 -19.53 -11.87 3.80
C LYS A 204 -19.80 -12.56 5.14
N ASN A 205 -18.89 -13.40 5.60
CA ASN A 205 -18.87 -13.85 6.97
C ASN A 205 -18.31 -12.72 7.84
N LYS A 206 -19.19 -12.01 8.54
CA LYS A 206 -18.77 -11.07 9.58
C LYS A 206 -18.38 -11.87 10.82
N GLU A 207 -17.08 -11.96 11.10
CA GLU A 207 -16.64 -12.35 12.44
C GLU A 207 -17.26 -11.36 13.45
N LYS A 208 -17.94 -11.91 14.48
CA LYS A 208 -18.50 -11.10 15.55
C LYS A 208 -17.35 -10.67 16.47
N THR A 209 -16.89 -9.45 16.28
CA THR A 209 -15.94 -8.79 17.18
C THR A 209 -16.70 -7.74 18.00
N ASP A 210 -16.28 -7.48 19.24
CA ASP A 210 -16.90 -6.48 20.12
C ASP A 210 -16.85 -5.08 19.50
N PHE A 211 -15.82 -4.79 18.70
CA PHE A 211 -15.67 -3.56 17.93
C PHE A 211 -14.80 -3.79 16.71
N ASP A 212 -14.81 -2.85 15.75
CA ASP A 212 -13.98 -2.92 14.53
C ASP A 212 -12.48 -2.98 14.91
N PRO A 213 -11.74 -4.05 14.56
CA PRO A 213 -10.32 -4.18 14.87
C PRO A 213 -9.45 -3.01 14.41
N LEU A 214 -9.86 -2.28 13.37
CA LEU A 214 -9.16 -1.09 12.90
C LEU A 214 -9.07 0.00 13.99
N LEU A 215 -9.98 0.01 14.96
CA LEU A 215 -10.01 0.99 16.04
C LEU A 215 -9.18 0.55 17.27
N ARG A 216 -8.37 -0.50 17.21
CA ARG A 216 -7.44 -0.82 18.29
C ARG A 216 -6.31 0.21 18.34
N ASP A 217 -6.00 0.69 19.53
CA ASP A 217 -4.84 1.56 19.76
C ASP A 217 -3.51 0.78 19.79
N ALA A 218 -2.41 1.47 20.08
CA ALA A 218 -1.11 0.87 20.22
C ALA A 218 -1.00 -0.09 21.44
N ALA A 219 -1.89 -0.05 22.40
CA ALA A 219 -1.96 -0.99 23.51
C ALA A 219 -2.85 -2.21 23.23
N GLY A 220 -3.59 -2.22 22.12
CA GLY A 220 -4.55 -3.27 21.74
C GLY A 220 -5.97 -3.04 22.25
N SER A 221 -6.20 -1.94 22.94
CA SER A 221 -7.51 -1.51 23.44
C SER A 221 -8.29 -0.73 22.39
N LYS A 222 -9.58 -0.50 22.61
CA LYS A 222 -10.37 0.36 21.74
C LYS A 222 -9.88 1.81 21.88
N SER A 223 -9.48 2.42 20.77
CA SER A 223 -9.01 3.80 20.72
C SER A 223 -10.15 4.79 20.95
N GLU A 224 -9.86 5.86 21.66
CA GLU A 224 -10.73 7.04 21.77
C GLU A 224 -10.66 7.92 20.49
N TYR A 225 -9.61 7.75 19.70
CA TYR A 225 -9.37 8.47 18.45
C TYR A 225 -10.17 7.84 17.31
N THR A 226 -11.27 8.47 16.97
CA THR A 226 -12.20 7.99 15.94
C THR A 226 -12.13 8.86 14.68
N THR A 227 -12.49 8.28 13.54
CA THR A 227 -12.52 9.00 12.26
C THR A 227 -13.89 8.89 11.63
N LYS A 228 -14.51 10.04 11.37
CA LYS A 228 -15.73 10.14 10.57
C LYS A 228 -15.35 10.23 9.09
N VAL A 229 -15.78 9.26 8.29
CA VAL A 229 -15.55 9.27 6.84
C VAL A 229 -16.74 9.92 6.14
N THR A 230 -16.45 10.94 5.34
CA THR A 230 -17.45 11.76 4.63
C THR A 230 -17.25 11.83 3.13
N SER A 231 -16.58 10.81 2.55
CA SER A 231 -16.32 10.74 1.10
C SER A 231 -17.61 10.82 0.27
N PRO A 232 -17.61 11.55 -0.86
CA PRO A 232 -18.80 11.77 -1.66
C PRO A 232 -19.34 10.47 -2.26
N LYS A 233 -20.66 10.30 -2.25
CA LYS A 233 -21.37 9.17 -2.87
C LYS A 233 -21.79 9.43 -4.33
N LYS A 234 -21.68 10.67 -4.78
CA LYS A 234 -21.97 11.15 -6.13
C LYS A 234 -21.02 12.29 -6.48
N ASP A 235 -20.95 12.64 -7.74
CA ASP A 235 -20.10 13.74 -8.20
C ASP A 235 -20.59 15.08 -7.62
N VAL A 236 -19.63 15.87 -7.09
CA VAL A 236 -19.82 17.19 -6.49
C VAL A 236 -18.83 18.16 -7.14
N TRP A 237 -19.26 19.36 -7.48
CA TRP A 237 -18.38 20.38 -8.04
C TRP A 237 -17.36 20.87 -7.00
N VAL A 238 -16.08 20.83 -7.37
CA VAL A 238 -14.97 21.31 -6.54
C VAL A 238 -14.38 22.56 -7.19
N GLY A 239 -14.82 23.73 -6.70
CA GLY A 239 -14.49 25.02 -7.32
C GLY A 239 -13.00 25.32 -7.40
N GLU A 240 -12.19 24.87 -6.45
CA GLU A 240 -10.74 25.05 -6.45
C GLU A 240 -10.07 24.41 -7.67
N PHE A 241 -10.53 23.22 -8.06
CA PHE A 241 -9.97 22.47 -9.20
C PHE A 241 -10.74 22.68 -10.51
N GLN A 242 -11.86 23.40 -10.48
CA GLN A 242 -12.76 23.58 -11.63
C GLN A 242 -13.15 22.22 -12.27
N ARG A 243 -13.41 21.21 -11.41
CA ARG A 243 -13.73 19.83 -11.77
C ARG A 243 -14.75 19.22 -10.83
N HIS A 244 -15.33 18.12 -11.20
CA HIS A 244 -16.15 17.32 -10.30
C HIS A 244 -15.26 16.35 -9.51
N GLY A 245 -15.50 16.29 -8.21
CA GLY A 245 -14.95 15.25 -7.31
C GLY A 245 -16.01 14.19 -7.05
N GLY A 246 -15.71 12.95 -7.33
CA GLY A 246 -16.67 11.85 -7.21
C GLY A 246 -16.14 10.67 -6.40
N PRO A 247 -16.99 9.64 -6.20
CA PRO A 247 -16.60 8.45 -5.47
C PRO A 247 -15.47 7.69 -6.19
N TRP A 248 -14.61 7.08 -5.40
CA TRP A 248 -13.54 6.22 -5.88
C TRP A 248 -13.74 4.78 -5.38
N ILE A 249 -13.54 3.79 -6.24
CA ILE A 249 -13.79 2.39 -5.89
C ILE A 249 -12.90 1.90 -4.73
N MET A 250 -11.68 2.43 -4.62
CA MET A 250 -10.73 2.10 -3.57
C MET A 250 -10.87 2.97 -2.30
N SER A 251 -11.81 3.92 -2.27
CA SER A 251 -12.12 4.75 -1.09
C SER A 251 -12.20 3.98 0.23
N PRO A 252 -12.85 2.81 0.31
CA PRO A 252 -12.94 2.08 1.56
C PRO A 252 -11.58 1.59 2.07
N VAL A 253 -10.64 1.27 1.18
CA VAL A 253 -9.29 0.80 1.57
C VAL A 253 -8.50 1.96 2.17
N MET A 254 -8.44 3.09 1.46
CA MET A 254 -7.76 4.31 1.90
C MET A 254 -8.34 4.84 3.21
N ALA A 255 -9.67 4.99 3.28
CA ALA A 255 -10.34 5.48 4.48
C ALA A 255 -10.09 4.58 5.70
N ASN A 256 -10.08 3.25 5.52
CA ASN A 256 -9.79 2.32 6.61
C ASN A 256 -8.32 2.37 7.05
N CYS A 257 -7.39 2.62 6.12
CA CYS A 257 -5.99 2.85 6.45
C CYS A 257 -5.83 4.11 7.30
N VAL A 258 -6.40 5.25 6.88
CA VAL A 258 -6.38 6.52 7.63
C VAL A 258 -7.10 6.40 8.99
N ARG A 259 -8.23 5.68 9.07
CA ARG A 259 -8.92 5.39 10.36
C ARG A 259 -7.99 4.65 11.32
N ARG A 260 -7.28 3.65 10.83
CA ARG A 260 -6.31 2.89 11.63
C ARG A 260 -5.14 3.76 12.03
N SER A 261 -4.64 4.60 11.14
CA SER A 261 -3.55 5.54 11.42
C SER A 261 -3.94 6.54 12.51
N ASN A 262 -5.15 7.11 12.46
CA ASN A 262 -5.65 7.99 13.53
C ASN A 262 -5.75 7.25 14.88
N ALA A 263 -6.25 6.01 14.90
CA ALA A 263 -6.34 5.21 16.13
C ALA A 263 -4.97 4.92 16.76
N LEU A 264 -3.92 4.80 15.94
CA LEU A 264 -2.55 4.53 16.37
C LEU A 264 -1.77 5.82 16.71
N LEU A 265 -1.88 6.85 15.87
CA LEU A 265 -1.02 8.05 15.87
C LEU A 265 -1.69 9.27 16.52
N ARG A 266 -2.98 9.18 16.85
CA ARG A 266 -3.73 10.19 17.59
C ARG A 266 -3.73 11.56 16.90
N TYR A 267 -4.25 11.62 15.66
CA TYR A 267 -4.37 12.88 14.91
C TYR A 267 -5.35 13.84 15.58
N SER A 268 -6.57 13.36 15.84
CA SER A 268 -7.61 14.02 16.65
C SER A 268 -8.61 13.00 17.14
N ALA A 269 -9.18 13.21 18.34
CA ALA A 269 -10.23 12.34 18.89
C ALA A 269 -11.50 12.33 18.01
N SER A 270 -11.76 13.41 17.26
CA SER A 270 -12.91 13.59 16.36
C SER A 270 -12.44 13.94 14.95
N PHE A 271 -11.58 13.10 14.36
CA PHE A 271 -11.02 13.36 13.05
C PHE A 271 -12.05 13.16 11.93
N VAL A 272 -12.08 14.07 10.96
CA VAL A 272 -12.91 13.95 9.74
C VAL A 272 -12.01 13.69 8.54
N TYR A 273 -12.30 12.63 7.80
CA TYR A 273 -11.60 12.30 6.58
C TYR A 273 -12.55 12.14 5.41
N SER A 274 -12.17 12.69 4.28
CA SER A 274 -12.85 12.43 3.01
C SER A 274 -11.85 12.31 1.87
N GLU A 275 -12.28 11.68 0.81
CA GLU A 275 -11.51 11.58 -0.43
C GLU A 275 -12.43 11.62 -1.63
N ALA A 276 -11.96 12.20 -2.72
CA ALA A 276 -12.67 12.28 -3.98
C ALA A 276 -11.71 12.14 -5.15
N GLN A 277 -12.16 11.46 -6.18
CA GLN A 277 -11.46 11.42 -7.46
C GLN A 277 -11.90 12.61 -8.30
N LEU A 278 -10.96 13.46 -8.73
CA LEU A 278 -11.22 14.52 -9.69
C LEU A 278 -11.43 13.92 -11.08
N ARG A 279 -12.53 14.28 -11.70
CA ARG A 279 -12.97 13.72 -12.99
C ARG A 279 -13.19 14.81 -14.02
N ASP A 280 -12.77 14.51 -15.23
CA ASP A 280 -13.26 15.22 -16.40
C ASP A 280 -14.66 14.68 -16.72
N THR A 281 -15.65 15.57 -16.75
CA THR A 281 -17.06 15.23 -17.00
C THR A 281 -17.41 15.17 -18.48
N SER A 282 -16.42 15.08 -19.38
CA SER A 282 -16.71 14.88 -20.79
C SER A 282 -17.51 13.59 -21.00
N TRP A 283 -18.57 13.64 -21.80
CA TRP A 283 -19.41 12.48 -22.11
C TRP A 283 -18.60 11.33 -22.73
N ALA A 284 -17.55 11.65 -23.49
CA ALA A 284 -16.67 10.67 -24.11
C ALA A 284 -15.88 9.87 -23.07
N GLN A 285 -15.42 10.51 -21.99
CA GLN A 285 -14.73 9.84 -20.89
C GLN A 285 -15.70 8.98 -20.09
N GLN A 286 -16.90 9.49 -19.77
CA GLN A 286 -17.93 8.73 -19.07
C GLN A 286 -18.35 7.47 -19.86
N ALA A 287 -18.47 7.56 -21.18
CA ALA A 287 -18.78 6.42 -22.03
C ALA A 287 -17.67 5.35 -22.01
N LYS A 288 -16.39 5.76 -22.01
CA LYS A 288 -15.25 4.85 -21.86
C LYS A 288 -15.23 4.16 -20.51
N ASP A 289 -15.42 4.90 -19.44
CA ASP A 289 -15.43 4.38 -18.06
C ASP A 289 -16.60 3.40 -17.87
N PHE A 290 -17.78 3.73 -18.42
CA PHE A 290 -18.93 2.83 -18.43
C PHE A 290 -18.65 1.55 -19.22
N GLY A 291 -18.09 1.67 -20.44
CA GLY A 291 -17.74 0.52 -21.28
C GLY A 291 -16.75 -0.41 -20.61
N TYR A 292 -15.71 0.14 -19.97
CA TYR A 292 -14.73 -0.64 -19.21
C TYR A 292 -15.35 -1.34 -18.00
N THR A 293 -16.18 -0.62 -17.23
CA THR A 293 -16.88 -1.17 -16.06
C THR A 293 -17.85 -2.28 -16.47
N ALA A 294 -18.57 -2.10 -17.58
CA ALA A 294 -19.48 -3.10 -18.13
C ALA A 294 -18.73 -4.37 -18.59
N LEU A 295 -17.55 -4.20 -19.23
CA LEU A 295 -16.71 -5.32 -19.65
C LEU A 295 -16.20 -6.12 -18.45
N VAL A 296 -15.68 -5.43 -17.43
CA VAL A 296 -15.21 -6.06 -16.19
C VAL A 296 -16.38 -6.77 -15.49
N GLY A 297 -17.54 -6.12 -15.39
CA GLY A 297 -18.75 -6.73 -14.85
C GLY A 297 -19.17 -7.99 -15.61
N ALA A 298 -19.21 -7.93 -16.93
CA ALA A 298 -19.53 -9.08 -17.77
C ALA A 298 -18.53 -10.24 -17.59
N ALA A 299 -17.24 -9.94 -17.44
CA ALA A 299 -16.21 -10.95 -17.18
C ALA A 299 -16.34 -11.62 -15.80
N ILE A 300 -16.84 -10.89 -14.81
CA ILE A 300 -17.12 -11.43 -13.47
C ILE A 300 -18.33 -12.36 -13.49
N TYR A 301 -19.43 -11.93 -14.13
CA TYR A 301 -20.68 -12.68 -14.12
C TYR A 301 -20.75 -13.78 -15.21
N MET A 302 -19.95 -13.66 -16.27
CA MET A 302 -19.87 -14.62 -17.37
C MET A 302 -18.40 -15.00 -17.67
N PRO A 303 -17.67 -15.61 -16.72
CA PRO A 303 -16.23 -15.83 -16.85
C PRO A 303 -15.85 -16.69 -18.04
N GLY A 304 -16.64 -17.72 -18.39
CA GLY A 304 -16.36 -18.60 -19.52
C GLY A 304 -16.34 -17.90 -20.89
N LEU A 305 -17.02 -16.75 -21.04
CA LEU A 305 -17.10 -16.01 -22.28
C LEU A 305 -16.10 -14.85 -22.35
N PHE A 306 -15.93 -14.12 -21.26
CA PHE A 306 -15.19 -12.86 -21.24
C PHE A 306 -13.80 -12.95 -20.62
N GLN A 307 -13.52 -13.96 -19.78
CA GLN A 307 -12.24 -14.08 -19.09
C GLN A 307 -11.02 -14.19 -20.05
N ARG A 308 -11.22 -14.74 -21.26
CA ARG A 308 -10.18 -14.82 -22.28
C ARG A 308 -9.75 -13.47 -22.87
N PHE A 309 -10.57 -12.41 -22.71
CA PHE A 309 -10.28 -11.06 -23.17
C PHE A 309 -9.62 -10.20 -22.07
N LEU A 310 -9.51 -10.74 -20.86
CA LEU A 310 -8.87 -10.06 -19.75
C LEU A 310 -7.39 -10.50 -19.63
N PRO A 311 -6.52 -9.61 -19.11
CA PRO A 311 -5.14 -9.97 -18.82
C PRO A 311 -5.04 -11.23 -17.96
N GLN A 312 -4.17 -12.14 -18.36
CA GLN A 312 -3.93 -13.37 -17.60
C GLN A 312 -3.01 -13.12 -16.39
N PRO A 313 -2.94 -14.02 -15.40
CA PRO A 313 -2.00 -13.91 -14.30
C PRO A 313 -0.55 -13.72 -14.79
N GLY A 314 0.10 -12.62 -14.36
CA GLY A 314 1.43 -12.23 -14.80
C GLY A 314 1.45 -11.25 -15.99
N GLU A 315 0.30 -10.90 -16.52
CA GLU A 315 0.10 -9.85 -17.54
C GLU A 315 -0.47 -8.58 -16.92
N GLY A 316 -0.28 -7.44 -17.60
CA GLY A 316 -0.75 -6.13 -17.15
C GLY A 316 -0.44 -5.03 -18.19
N PRO A 317 -0.54 -3.77 -17.80
CA PRO A 317 -0.27 -2.63 -18.67
C PRO A 317 1.09 -2.66 -19.35
N SER A 318 1.18 -2.05 -20.54
CA SER A 318 2.45 -1.96 -21.26
C SER A 318 3.49 -1.13 -20.49
N ARG A 319 4.77 -1.41 -20.73
CA ARG A 319 5.86 -0.64 -20.13
C ARG A 319 5.70 0.86 -20.39
N ARG A 320 5.41 1.25 -21.62
CA ARG A 320 5.18 2.65 -22.01
C ARG A 320 4.05 3.28 -21.21
N THR A 321 2.91 2.60 -21.06
CA THR A 321 1.78 3.10 -20.25
C THR A 321 2.20 3.36 -18.81
N MET A 322 2.99 2.44 -18.23
CA MET A 322 3.47 2.60 -16.85
C MET A 322 4.49 3.74 -16.70
N GLU A 323 5.37 3.93 -17.65
CA GLU A 323 6.41 4.98 -17.58
C GLU A 323 5.88 6.39 -17.87
N THR A 324 4.78 6.51 -18.61
CA THR A 324 4.12 7.78 -18.94
C THR A 324 2.92 8.10 -18.04
N GLY A 325 2.56 7.18 -17.16
CA GLY A 325 1.54 7.40 -16.16
C GLY A 325 1.93 8.47 -15.14
N TRP A 326 0.98 8.89 -14.33
CA TRP A 326 1.22 9.81 -13.22
C TRP A 326 0.10 9.72 -12.19
N LEU A 327 0.35 10.20 -10.99
CA LEU A 327 -0.66 10.42 -9.94
C LEU A 327 -0.38 11.74 -9.25
N VAL A 328 -1.43 12.47 -8.91
CA VAL A 328 -1.37 13.60 -7.98
C VAL A 328 -2.44 13.41 -6.90
N VAL A 329 -2.01 13.47 -5.65
CA VAL A 329 -2.90 13.50 -4.48
C VAL A 329 -2.78 14.88 -3.84
N HIS A 330 -3.84 15.67 -3.92
CA HIS A 330 -3.96 16.95 -3.24
C HIS A 330 -4.63 16.75 -1.89
N GLY A 331 -3.94 17.06 -0.80
CA GLY A 331 -4.54 17.10 0.52
C GLY A 331 -4.99 18.52 0.86
N ARG A 332 -6.18 18.64 1.45
CA ARG A 332 -6.70 19.88 2.05
C ARG A 332 -7.08 19.56 3.48
N GLY A 333 -6.35 20.12 4.42
CA GLY A 333 -6.52 19.84 5.84
C GLY A 333 -6.81 21.10 6.64
N LYS A 334 -7.25 20.89 7.88
CA LYS A 334 -7.44 21.91 8.87
C LYS A 334 -6.77 21.49 10.17
N MET A 335 -5.88 22.33 10.69
CA MET A 335 -5.38 22.17 12.05
C MET A 335 -6.03 23.20 12.98
N VAL A 336 -6.20 22.84 14.24
CA VAL A 336 -6.84 23.66 15.27
C VAL A 336 -5.93 23.75 16.50
N ASP A 337 -5.52 24.96 16.85
CA ASP A 337 -4.92 25.26 18.16
C ASP A 337 -6.06 25.45 19.17
N ARG A 338 -6.31 24.44 19.98
CA ARG A 338 -7.44 24.48 20.94
C ARG A 338 -7.24 25.49 22.06
N ALA A 339 -5.99 25.82 22.36
CA ALA A 339 -5.71 26.81 23.42
C ALA A 339 -6.02 28.23 22.97
N LYS A 340 -5.84 28.54 21.69
CA LYS A 340 -6.10 29.84 21.09
C LYS A 340 -7.45 29.92 20.39
N GLY A 341 -8.07 28.78 20.06
CA GLY A 341 -9.28 28.73 19.23
C GLY A 341 -8.99 29.07 17.75
N GLU A 342 -7.75 28.99 17.31
CA GLU A 342 -7.34 29.34 15.94
C GLU A 342 -7.40 28.13 15.01
N GLU A 343 -7.99 28.32 13.84
CA GLU A 343 -8.02 27.34 12.74
C GLU A 343 -7.04 27.77 11.64
N THR A 344 -6.18 26.86 11.21
CA THR A 344 -5.25 27.12 10.09
C THR A 344 -5.45 26.06 9.01
N PRO A 345 -5.72 26.46 7.77
CA PRO A 345 -5.80 25.53 6.65
C PRO A 345 -4.41 25.02 6.24
N LEU A 346 -4.36 23.73 5.88
CA LEU A 346 -3.17 23.06 5.39
C LEU A 346 -3.39 22.55 3.96
N SER A 347 -2.34 22.53 3.17
CA SER A 347 -2.36 21.89 1.87
C SER A 347 -1.14 20.99 1.68
N SER A 348 -1.35 19.81 1.08
CA SER A 348 -0.28 18.95 0.60
C SER A 348 -0.48 18.59 -0.87
N LYS A 349 0.61 18.23 -1.52
CA LYS A 349 0.61 17.71 -2.88
C LYS A 349 1.63 16.59 -2.98
N PHE A 350 1.16 15.36 -3.19
CA PHE A 350 2.01 14.21 -3.44
C PHE A 350 1.89 13.86 -4.91
N THR A 351 2.99 13.96 -5.65
CA THR A 351 3.02 13.71 -7.10
C THR A 351 3.94 12.54 -7.41
N PHE A 352 3.51 11.70 -8.34
CA PHE A 352 4.29 10.61 -8.91
C PHE A 352 4.34 10.80 -10.42
N GLY A 353 5.55 10.85 -10.99
CA GLY A 353 5.78 11.01 -12.44
C GLY A 353 5.83 9.67 -13.18
N GLU A 354 5.06 8.69 -12.72
CA GLU A 354 4.92 7.36 -13.32
C GLU A 354 3.61 6.72 -12.87
N ASP A 355 3.18 5.63 -13.53
CA ASP A 355 2.04 4.86 -13.08
C ASP A 355 2.26 4.32 -11.67
N VAL A 356 1.36 4.64 -10.78
CA VAL A 356 1.41 4.19 -9.39
C VAL A 356 0.71 2.86 -9.15
N THR A 357 -0.16 2.44 -10.09
CA THR A 357 -0.97 1.23 -9.93
C THR A 357 -0.08 -0.02 -9.85
N TYR A 358 0.97 -0.10 -10.67
CA TYR A 358 1.88 -1.25 -10.68
C TYR A 358 3.35 -0.87 -10.53
N LEU A 359 3.88 0.02 -11.37
CA LEU A 359 5.30 0.39 -11.32
C LEU A 359 5.63 1.12 -10.02
N GLY A 360 4.88 2.15 -9.69
CA GLY A 360 5.03 2.88 -8.43
C GLY A 360 4.71 2.02 -7.21
N THR A 361 3.66 1.16 -7.27
CA THR A 361 3.34 0.19 -6.21
C THR A 361 4.51 -0.76 -5.94
N ALA A 362 5.13 -1.32 -6.97
CA ALA A 362 6.29 -2.19 -6.83
C ALA A 362 7.47 -1.48 -6.14
N ARG A 363 7.71 -0.22 -6.52
CA ARG A 363 8.74 0.64 -5.91
C ARG A 363 8.40 0.99 -4.47
N MET A 364 7.16 1.41 -4.18
CA MET A 364 6.69 1.69 -2.81
C MET A 364 6.88 0.48 -1.90
N LEU A 365 6.55 -0.73 -2.37
CA LEU A 365 6.74 -1.96 -1.60
C LEU A 365 8.21 -2.23 -1.27
N VAL A 366 9.10 -2.09 -2.25
CA VAL A 366 10.56 -2.29 -2.05
C VAL A 366 11.09 -1.25 -1.06
N GLU A 367 10.76 0.03 -1.25
CA GLU A 367 11.21 1.10 -0.36
C GLU A 367 10.65 0.95 1.06
N THR A 368 9.43 0.42 1.19
CA THR A 368 8.87 0.00 2.49
C THR A 368 9.74 -1.08 3.12
N GLY A 369 10.14 -2.10 2.38
CA GLY A 369 11.04 -3.14 2.86
C GLY A 369 12.35 -2.57 3.40
N MET A 370 12.92 -1.58 2.72
CA MET A 370 14.13 -0.88 3.15
C MET A 370 13.93 -0.10 4.46
N VAL A 371 12.82 0.65 4.59
CA VAL A 371 12.49 1.35 5.85
C VAL A 371 12.26 0.38 7.00
N LEU A 372 11.60 -0.76 6.74
CA LEU A 372 11.38 -1.79 7.76
C LEU A 372 12.70 -2.39 8.27
N LEU A 373 13.70 -2.56 7.40
CA LEU A 373 15.06 -2.97 7.82
C LEU A 373 15.68 -1.95 8.77
N GLU A 374 15.59 -0.67 8.46
CA GLU A 374 16.16 0.42 9.26
C GLU A 374 15.47 0.56 10.62
N LYS A 375 14.16 0.30 10.68
CA LYS A 375 13.32 0.42 11.90
C LYS A 375 13.29 -0.84 12.76
N ARG A 376 13.83 -1.95 12.29
CA ARG A 376 13.81 -3.22 13.01
C ARG A 376 14.49 -3.09 14.38
N GLY A 377 13.76 -3.49 15.44
CA GLY A 377 14.24 -3.40 16.83
C GLY A 377 14.25 -1.97 17.40
N LYS A 378 13.82 -0.97 16.63
CA LYS A 378 13.74 0.44 17.06
C LYS A 378 12.31 0.94 17.21
N ALA A 379 11.35 0.25 16.62
CA ALA A 379 9.93 0.56 16.68
C ALA A 379 9.15 -0.59 17.34
N PRO A 380 8.05 -0.30 18.03
CA PRO A 380 7.20 -1.33 18.60
C PRO A 380 6.58 -2.19 17.49
N GLY A 381 6.55 -3.50 17.69
CA GLY A 381 5.87 -4.43 16.78
C GLY A 381 4.35 -4.24 16.76
N GLY A 382 3.69 -4.93 15.85
CA GLY A 382 2.23 -4.95 15.72
C GLY A 382 1.77 -4.93 14.27
N VAL A 383 0.46 -5.10 14.08
CA VAL A 383 -0.20 -4.91 12.78
C VAL A 383 -0.60 -3.45 12.65
N THR A 384 0.04 -2.74 11.72
CA THR A 384 0.04 -1.29 11.67
C THR A 384 -0.29 -0.77 10.26
N THR A 385 -0.10 0.52 10.00
CA THR A 385 -0.31 1.17 8.71
C THR A 385 1.02 1.68 8.15
N PRO A 386 1.11 2.00 6.85
CA PRO A 386 2.28 2.66 6.30
C PRO A 386 2.69 3.93 7.06
N ALA A 387 1.73 4.81 7.40
CA ALA A 387 2.02 6.02 8.16
C ALA A 387 2.60 5.70 9.55
N ALA A 388 1.98 4.79 10.30
CA ALA A 388 2.39 4.48 11.67
C ALA A 388 3.72 3.71 11.73
N ALA A 389 3.98 2.82 10.77
CA ALA A 389 5.23 2.07 10.71
C ALA A 389 6.39 2.87 10.14
N LEU A 390 6.14 3.59 9.05
CA LEU A 390 7.22 4.14 8.22
C LEU A 390 7.47 5.63 8.47
N GLY A 391 6.39 6.39 8.74
CA GLY A 391 6.48 7.84 8.96
C GLY A 391 7.09 8.58 7.77
N SER A 392 7.71 9.73 8.04
CA SER A 392 8.38 10.55 7.00
C SER A 392 9.55 9.85 6.31
N ALA A 393 10.07 8.75 6.87
CA ALA A 393 11.18 8.02 6.26
C ALA A 393 10.82 7.47 4.88
N ILE A 394 9.59 6.96 4.71
CA ILE A 394 9.15 6.46 3.40
C ILE A 394 8.95 7.61 2.40
N VAL A 395 8.40 8.75 2.81
CA VAL A 395 8.23 9.93 1.95
C VAL A 395 9.59 10.38 1.40
N LYS A 396 10.59 10.51 2.29
CA LYS A 396 11.96 10.85 1.90
C LYS A 396 12.52 9.83 0.90
N ARG A 397 12.43 8.53 1.19
CA ARG A 397 12.95 7.50 0.29
C ARG A 397 12.26 7.51 -1.06
N LEU A 398 10.94 7.70 -1.12
CA LEU A 398 10.22 7.78 -2.38
C LEU A 398 10.68 8.97 -3.23
N GLN A 399 10.95 10.13 -2.62
CA GLN A 399 11.51 11.28 -3.32
C GLN A 399 12.94 11.03 -3.84
N GLU A 400 13.76 10.30 -3.10
CA GLU A 400 15.14 10.00 -3.48
C GLU A 400 15.25 8.86 -4.50
N GLN A 401 14.38 7.87 -4.40
CA GLN A 401 14.52 6.61 -5.15
C GLN A 401 13.56 6.45 -6.32
N THR A 402 12.52 7.30 -6.39
CA THR A 402 11.48 7.24 -7.43
C THR A 402 11.26 8.62 -8.07
N LYS A 403 10.24 8.74 -8.92
CA LYS A 403 9.81 10.04 -9.49
C LYS A 403 8.74 10.72 -8.62
N ALA A 404 8.78 10.52 -7.31
CA ALA A 404 7.84 11.13 -6.38
C ALA A 404 8.32 12.48 -5.89
N THR A 405 7.38 13.41 -5.66
CA THR A 405 7.63 14.69 -4.98
C THR A 405 6.53 14.93 -3.95
N PHE A 406 6.89 15.48 -2.80
CA PHE A 406 5.93 15.83 -1.75
C PHE A 406 6.11 17.27 -1.32
N GLU A 407 5.00 18.01 -1.32
CA GLU A 407 4.93 19.41 -0.89
C GLU A 407 3.90 19.53 0.22
N LEU A 408 4.20 20.34 1.25
CA LEU A 408 3.31 20.63 2.37
C LEU A 408 3.41 22.11 2.72
N SER A 409 2.28 22.78 2.87
CA SER A 409 2.22 24.21 3.21
C SER A 409 1.05 24.55 4.12
N GLU A 410 1.22 25.61 4.90
CA GLU A 410 0.14 26.31 5.60
C GLU A 410 -0.46 27.31 4.63
N SER A 411 -1.78 27.26 4.38
CA SER A 411 -2.47 28.20 3.49
C SER A 411 -2.55 29.57 4.17
N GLY A 412 -1.89 30.56 3.55
CA GLY A 412 -1.73 31.92 4.11
C GLY A 412 -0.28 32.35 4.21
N ALA A 413 0.68 31.42 4.27
CA ALA A 413 2.09 31.71 4.14
C ALA A 413 2.59 31.24 2.75
N LYS A 414 3.15 32.15 1.96
CA LYS A 414 3.95 31.83 0.77
C LYS A 414 5.28 31.20 1.22
N ALA A 415 5.23 29.99 1.76
CA ALA A 415 6.43 29.23 2.08
C ALA A 415 6.16 27.76 1.83
N SER A 416 6.56 27.29 0.67
CA SER A 416 6.69 25.84 0.42
C SER A 416 7.78 25.31 1.35
N VAL A 417 7.40 24.48 2.32
CA VAL A 417 8.35 23.62 3.01
C VAL A 417 8.67 22.48 2.05
N THR A 418 9.56 22.73 1.10
CA THR A 418 10.22 21.67 0.37
C THR A 418 11.13 21.01 1.39
N LEU A 419 10.85 19.75 1.77
CA LEU A 419 11.81 18.90 2.48
C LEU A 419 12.98 18.64 1.53
N ARG A 420 13.83 19.65 1.32
CA ARG A 420 15.14 19.45 0.70
C ARG A 420 15.99 18.73 1.74
N SER A 421 16.60 17.63 1.33
CA SER A 421 17.69 17.00 2.04
C SER A 421 18.76 18.06 2.34
N SER A 422 18.85 18.49 3.59
CA SER A 422 20.12 19.00 4.09
C SER A 422 21.01 17.78 4.26
N LEU A 423 22.06 17.72 3.46
CA LEU A 423 23.19 16.82 3.58
C LEU A 423 23.74 16.74 5.00
#